data_78e778be21e8337d85252993253d9d64
#
_entry.id   78e778be21e8337d85252993253d9d64
#
_cell.length_a   1.000
_cell.length_b   1.000
_cell.length_c   1.000
_cell.angle_alpha   90.00
_cell.angle_beta   90.00
_cell.angle_gamma   90.00
#
_symmetry.space_group_name_H-M   'P 1'
#
loop_
_entity.id
_entity.type
_entity.pdbx_description
1 polymer ?
#
loop_
_entity_poly.entity_id
_entity_poly.type
_entity_poly.pdbx_seq_one_letter_code
_entity_poly.pdbx_strand_id
1 'polypeptide(L)'
;MNQAKSQKSRLGRKEKAVLDFLKSYPQGIWKDEVIRHFSWASRYDAVVNKRLQNLEKKGLIEIRYELNPESGRSKQRVYLVK
;
A
#
# COMPACT_ATOMS: atom_id res chain seq x y z
N MET A 1 19.72 23.40 -3.50
CA MET A 1 19.21 23.31 -3.65
C MET A 1 18.03 22.77 -3.82
N ASN A 2 17.36 22.48 -4.32
CA ASN A 2 16.29 21.92 -4.50
C ASN A 2 16.18 20.60 -4.10
N GLN A 3 17.16 20.02 -3.58
CA GLN A 3 17.19 18.70 -3.16
C GLN A 3 16.18 18.39 -2.14
N ALA A 4 15.98 19.25 -1.20
CA ALA A 4 15.03 19.00 -0.13
C ALA A 4 13.62 18.86 -0.66
N LYS A 5 13.28 19.66 -1.64
CA LYS A 5 11.99 19.54 -2.18
C LYS A 5 11.78 18.28 -2.91
N SER A 6 12.75 17.85 -3.66
CA SER A 6 12.67 16.61 -4.37
C SER A 6 12.47 15.47 -3.43
N GLN A 7 13.14 15.50 -2.31
CA GLN A 7 13.03 14.41 -1.39
C GLN A 7 11.69 14.31 -0.75
N LYS A 8 11.02 15.42 -0.54
CA LYS A 8 9.72 15.37 0.05
C LYS A 8 8.72 14.67 -0.82
N SER A 9 8.81 14.86 -2.12
CA SER A 9 7.87 14.23 -2.99
C SER A 9 8.41 12.93 -3.56
N ARG A 10 9.65 12.55 -3.17
CA ARG A 10 10.25 11.39 -3.72
C ARG A 10 9.76 10.14 -3.04
N LEU A 11 9.51 9.13 -3.79
CA LEU A 11 9.12 7.84 -3.26
C LEU A 11 10.31 6.92 -3.24
N GLY A 12 10.39 6.10 -2.22
CA GLY A 12 11.39 5.06 -2.21
C GLY A 12 11.08 4.04 -3.29
N ARG A 13 12.11 3.31 -3.67
CA ARG A 13 11.96 2.30 -4.71
C ARG A 13 10.86 1.30 -4.35
N LYS A 14 10.81 0.89 -3.09
CA LYS A 14 9.83 -0.10 -2.68
C LYS A 14 8.43 0.47 -2.56
N GLU A 15 8.33 1.75 -2.21
CA GLU A 15 7.04 2.40 -2.19
C GLU A 15 6.48 2.50 -3.60
N LYS A 16 7.35 2.80 -4.55
CA LYS A 16 6.93 2.89 -5.93
C LYS A 16 6.47 1.54 -6.45
N ALA A 17 7.15 0.47 -6.03
CA ALA A 17 6.75 -0.86 -6.43
C ALA A 17 5.35 -1.20 -5.92
N VAL A 18 5.03 -0.77 -4.70
CA VAL A 18 3.71 -1.00 -4.16
C VAL A 18 2.67 -0.25 -4.97
N LEU A 19 2.96 1.00 -5.32
CA LEU A 19 2.02 1.78 -6.12
C LEU A 19 1.80 1.15 -7.49
N ASP A 20 2.87 0.68 -8.12
CA ASP A 20 2.75 0.04 -9.42
C ASP A 20 1.92 -1.23 -9.32
N PHE A 21 2.10 -1.99 -8.25
CA PHE A 21 1.32 -3.19 -8.02
C PHE A 21 -0.17 -2.85 -7.92
N LEU A 22 -0.47 -1.77 -7.20
CA LEU A 22 -1.86 -1.38 -6.98
C LEU A 22 -2.53 -0.88 -8.25
N LYS A 23 -1.77 -0.45 -9.24
CA LYS A 23 -2.34 -0.02 -10.50
C LYS A 23 -3.09 -1.13 -11.21
N SER A 24 -2.73 -2.36 -10.93
CA SER A 24 -3.41 -3.51 -11.51
C SER A 24 -4.74 -3.82 -10.81
N TYR A 25 -5.03 -3.12 -9.72
CA TYR A 25 -6.23 -3.39 -8.94
C TYR A 25 -7.04 -2.11 -8.73
N PRO A 26 -7.64 -1.59 -9.80
CA PRO A 26 -8.38 -0.32 -9.69
C PRO A 26 -9.56 -0.40 -8.75
N GLN A 27 -10.05 -1.59 -8.46
CA GLN A 27 -11.16 -1.77 -7.54
C GLN A 27 -10.68 -2.05 -6.13
N GLY A 28 -9.38 -1.95 -5.89
CA GLY A 28 -8.81 -2.21 -4.59
C GLY A 28 -8.40 -3.67 -4.41
N ILE A 29 -7.58 -3.90 -3.42
CA ILE A 29 -7.10 -5.24 -3.13
C ILE A 29 -6.99 -5.35 -1.61
N TRP A 30 -7.26 -6.54 -1.08
CA TRP A 30 -7.17 -6.74 0.36
C TRP A 30 -5.75 -6.50 0.84
N LYS A 31 -5.61 -5.81 1.96
CA LYS A 31 -4.31 -5.49 2.51
C LYS A 31 -3.48 -6.74 2.75
N ASP A 32 -4.12 -7.82 3.19
CA ASP A 32 -3.42 -9.07 3.42
C ASP A 32 -2.75 -9.59 2.16
N GLU A 33 -3.39 -9.39 1.02
CA GLU A 33 -2.81 -9.86 -0.23
C GLU A 33 -1.64 -9.00 -0.66
N VAL A 34 -1.70 -7.72 -0.38
CA VAL A 34 -0.58 -6.84 -0.67
C VAL A 34 0.62 -7.25 0.17
N ILE A 35 0.39 -7.47 1.45
CA ILE A 35 1.46 -7.87 2.35
C ILE A 35 2.05 -9.19 1.91
N ARG A 36 1.20 -10.15 1.57
CA ARG A 36 1.66 -11.45 1.15
C ARG A 36 2.51 -11.35 -0.11
N HIS A 37 2.11 -10.50 -1.04
CA HIS A 37 2.84 -10.35 -2.28
C HIS A 37 4.25 -9.84 -2.05
N PHE A 38 4.41 -8.85 -1.16
CA PHE A 38 5.69 -8.20 -0.97
C PHE A 38 6.54 -8.81 0.14
N SER A 39 5.97 -9.67 0.97
CA SER A 39 6.73 -10.23 2.07
C SER A 39 7.17 -11.66 1.83
N TRP A 40 6.85 -12.22 0.67
CA TRP A 40 7.16 -13.61 0.42
C TRP A 40 8.65 -13.93 0.56
N ALA A 41 9.49 -12.98 0.21
CA ALA A 41 10.93 -13.23 0.23
C ALA A 41 11.56 -12.94 1.58
N SER A 42 10.97 -12.07 2.36
CA SER A 42 11.61 -11.61 3.56
C SER A 42 10.81 -11.84 4.82
N ARG A 43 9.54 -12.13 4.67
CA ARG A 43 8.64 -12.32 5.81
C ARG A 43 8.57 -11.11 6.71
N TYR A 44 8.76 -9.92 6.18
CA TYR A 44 8.68 -8.71 6.97
C TYR A 44 7.34 -8.03 6.77
N ASP A 45 6.30 -8.67 7.28
CA ASP A 45 4.95 -8.13 7.17
C ASP A 45 4.88 -6.73 7.77
N ALA A 46 5.57 -6.52 8.87
CA ALA A 46 5.56 -5.21 9.52
C ALA A 46 6.16 -4.13 8.62
N VAL A 47 7.18 -4.49 7.85
CA VAL A 47 7.82 -3.53 6.95
C VAL A 47 6.85 -3.11 5.86
N VAL A 48 6.15 -4.08 5.27
CA VAL A 48 5.20 -3.77 4.22
C VAL A 48 4.04 -2.96 4.78
N ASN A 49 3.57 -3.32 5.97
CA ASN A 49 2.49 -2.60 6.61
C ASN A 49 2.89 -1.14 6.85
N LYS A 50 4.10 -0.92 7.30
CA LYS A 50 4.57 0.43 7.54
C LYS A 50 4.67 1.22 6.23
N ARG A 51 5.09 0.56 5.16
CA ARG A 51 5.15 1.20 3.85
C ARG A 51 3.77 1.65 3.43
N LEU A 52 2.77 0.80 3.63
CA LEU A 52 1.39 1.16 3.29
C LEU A 52 0.92 2.35 4.12
N GLN A 53 1.25 2.37 5.41
CA GLN A 53 0.88 3.49 6.25
C GLN A 53 1.52 4.78 5.78
N ASN A 54 2.78 4.71 5.37
CA ASN A 54 3.47 5.90 4.87
C ASN A 54 2.84 6.41 3.59
N LEU A 55 2.47 5.51 2.70
CA LEU A 55 1.81 5.91 1.45
C LEU A 55 0.45 6.52 1.73
N GLU A 56 -0.25 6.00 2.72
CA GLU A 56 -1.54 6.57 3.11
C GLU A 56 -1.36 7.98 3.65
N LYS A 57 -0.34 8.19 4.47
CA LYS A 57 -0.07 9.52 5.01
C LYS A 57 0.28 10.50 3.92
N LYS A 58 0.90 10.03 2.85
CA LYS A 58 1.24 10.90 1.72
C LYS A 58 0.04 11.15 0.81
N GLY A 59 -1.07 10.50 1.08
CA GLY A 59 -2.26 10.69 0.26
C GLY A 59 -2.25 9.94 -1.06
N LEU A 60 -1.37 8.96 -1.19
CA LEU A 60 -1.24 8.23 -2.45
C LEU A 60 -2.09 6.98 -2.49
N ILE A 61 -2.48 6.47 -1.33
CA ILE A 61 -3.39 5.33 -1.26
C ILE A 61 -4.41 5.61 -0.16
N GLU A 62 -5.47 4.83 -0.18
CA GLU A 62 -6.50 4.92 0.83
C GLU A 62 -6.74 3.51 1.36
N ILE A 63 -6.86 3.36 2.66
CA ILE A 63 -7.11 2.07 3.28
C ILE A 63 -8.47 2.16 3.95
N ARG A 64 -9.38 1.27 3.58
CA ARG A 64 -10.73 1.25 4.11
C ARG A 64 -11.05 -0.09 4.73
N TYR A 65 -11.95 -0.09 5.72
CA TYR A 65 -12.47 -1.33 6.25
C TYR A 65 -13.70 -1.68 5.46
N GLU A 66 -13.72 -2.88 4.90
CA GLU A 66 -14.85 -3.34 4.11
C GLU A 66 -15.17 -4.77 4.48
N LEU A 67 -16.44 -5.13 4.37
CA LEU A 67 -16.87 -6.48 4.66
C LEU A 67 -16.35 -7.43 3.60
N ASN A 68 -15.73 -8.50 4.04
CA ASN A 68 -15.32 -9.56 3.14
C ASN A 68 -16.45 -10.58 3.10
N PRO A 69 -17.15 -10.71 1.98
CA PRO A 69 -18.31 -11.59 1.91
C PRO A 69 -17.96 -13.07 2.13
N GLU A 70 -16.73 -13.44 1.86
CA GLU A 70 -16.35 -14.82 2.02
C GLU A 70 -16.20 -15.22 3.47
N SER A 71 -15.70 -14.31 4.30
CA SER A 71 -15.48 -14.62 5.69
C SER A 71 -16.50 -13.99 6.61
N GLY A 72 -17.27 -13.05 6.11
CA GLY A 72 -18.23 -12.31 6.93
C GLY A 72 -17.60 -11.35 7.90
N ARG A 73 -16.32 -11.06 7.72
CA ARG A 73 -15.61 -10.14 8.61
C ARG A 73 -15.12 -8.93 7.85
N SER A 74 -14.92 -7.85 8.59
CA SER A 74 -14.37 -6.64 7.99
C SER A 74 -12.86 -6.76 7.89
N LYS A 75 -12.33 -6.40 6.74
CA LYS A 75 -10.90 -6.41 6.50
C LYS A 75 -10.52 -5.10 5.84
N GLN A 76 -9.24 -4.79 5.90
CA GLN A 76 -8.74 -3.57 5.29
C GLN A 76 -8.49 -3.80 3.81
N ARG A 77 -8.96 -2.86 3.01
CA ARG A 77 -8.78 -2.91 1.57
C ARG A 77 -8.03 -1.67 1.13
N VAL A 78 -7.08 -1.85 0.23
CA VAL A 78 -6.19 -0.77 -0.20
C VAL A 78 -6.59 -0.30 -1.58
N TYR A 79 -6.70 1.01 -1.74
CA TYR A 79 -7.05 1.64 -3.01
C TYR A 79 -5.98 2.63 -3.40
N LEU A 80 -5.68 2.67 -4.68
CA LEU A 80 -4.77 3.69 -5.20
C LEU A 80 -5.55 4.97 -5.39
N VAL A 81 -5.04 6.07 -4.85
CA VAL A 81 -5.67 7.36 -5.00
C VAL A 81 -5.13 8.01 -6.26
N LYS A 82 -6.02 8.60 -7.03
CA LYS A 82 -5.59 9.25 -8.25
C LYS A 82 -5.46 10.73 -8.12
#